data_f5c11c665739b0d371e5f1aeab25bc31
#
_entry.id   f5c11c665739b0d371e5f1aeab25bc31
#
_cell.length_a   1.000
_cell.length_b   1.000
_cell.length_c   1.000
_cell.angle_alpha   90.00
_cell.angle_beta   90.00
_cell.angle_gamma   90.00
#
_symmetry.space_group_name_H-M   'P 1'
#
loop_
_entity.id
_entity.type
_entity.pdbx_description
1 polymer ?
#
loop_
_entity_poly.entity_id
_entity_poly.type
_entity_poly.pdbx_seq_one_letter_code
_entity_poly.pdbx_strand_id
1 'polypeptide(L)'
;HTITKHFAPILPFTCDEIWQDMPHRDTDDGRNVLLNQMPESFEAYALPAETMARWDTVMKLRQDVNGVLEKARADKRIGKALEAHVTLQTTSQELQKACEGVNLAEVCIVSTCDWSAPEEGAEVAQGVNFPELTVGVSEAKGTKCPRCWMHSLDANAEGLCPRCAEVMAKFPDLA
;
A
#
# COMPACT_ATOMS: atom_id res chain seq x y z
N HIS A 1 -7.00 0.33 -20.95
CA HIS A 1 -6.68 -0.46 -22.14
C HIS A 1 -5.62 -1.53 -21.87
N THR A 2 -4.40 -1.14 -21.42
CA THR A 2 -3.28 -2.07 -21.22
C THR A 2 -3.60 -3.17 -20.22
N ILE A 3 -4.09 -2.81 -19.05
CA ILE A 3 -4.46 -3.77 -17.99
C ILE A 3 -5.54 -4.72 -18.49
N THR A 4 -6.60 -4.20 -19.09
CA THR A 4 -7.74 -4.98 -19.62
C THR A 4 -7.28 -6.00 -20.64
N LYS A 5 -6.43 -5.59 -21.61
CA LYS A 5 -5.87 -6.50 -22.62
C LYS A 5 -4.96 -7.57 -22.02
N HIS A 6 -4.13 -7.23 -21.00
CA HIS A 6 -3.24 -8.21 -20.35
C HIS A 6 -3.98 -9.26 -19.52
N PHE A 7 -5.07 -8.87 -18.86
CA PHE A 7 -5.86 -9.81 -18.06
C PHE A 7 -6.90 -10.58 -18.87
N ALA A 8 -7.22 -10.17 -20.10
CA ALA A 8 -8.23 -10.81 -20.94
C ALA A 8 -8.01 -12.35 -21.12
N PRO A 9 -6.80 -12.88 -21.32
CA PRO A 9 -6.58 -14.33 -21.39
C PRO A 9 -6.91 -15.09 -20.12
N ILE A 10 -6.92 -14.43 -18.96
CA ILE A 10 -7.18 -15.03 -17.63
C ILE A 10 -8.63 -14.81 -17.22
N LEU A 11 -9.16 -13.61 -17.46
CA LEU A 11 -10.50 -13.16 -17.07
C LEU A 11 -11.28 -12.63 -18.29
N PRO A 12 -11.57 -13.47 -19.31
CA PRO A 12 -12.09 -13.02 -20.60
C PRO A 12 -13.44 -12.28 -20.49
N PHE A 13 -14.36 -12.78 -19.70
CA PHE A 13 -15.70 -12.20 -19.55
C PHE A 13 -15.65 -10.86 -18.83
N THR A 14 -14.95 -10.79 -17.69
CA THR A 14 -14.81 -9.53 -16.93
C THR A 14 -14.07 -8.47 -17.74
N CYS A 15 -13.01 -8.85 -18.46
CA CYS A 15 -12.27 -7.92 -19.29
C CYS A 15 -13.07 -7.45 -20.50
N ASP A 16 -13.93 -8.30 -21.06
CA ASP A 16 -14.79 -7.89 -22.16
C ASP A 16 -15.92 -6.97 -21.69
N GLU A 17 -16.53 -7.24 -20.53
CA GLU A 17 -17.51 -6.33 -19.92
C GLU A 17 -16.91 -4.95 -19.69
N ILE A 18 -15.71 -4.87 -19.06
CA ILE A 18 -14.98 -3.61 -18.90
C ILE A 18 -14.68 -2.97 -20.27
N TRP A 19 -14.33 -3.78 -21.27
CA TRP A 19 -14.02 -3.31 -22.63
C TRP A 19 -15.21 -2.63 -23.27
N GLN A 20 -16.41 -3.17 -23.16
CA GLN A 20 -17.64 -2.59 -23.74
C GLN A 20 -17.98 -1.22 -23.12
N ASP A 21 -17.63 -0.98 -21.86
CA ASP A 21 -17.95 0.25 -21.13
C ASP A 21 -16.87 1.33 -21.23
N MET A 22 -15.68 1.02 -21.78
CA MET A 22 -14.60 2.00 -21.84
C MET A 22 -14.47 2.64 -23.25
N PRO A 23 -13.99 3.89 -23.35
CA PRO A 23 -13.71 4.50 -24.64
C PRO A 23 -12.58 3.77 -25.37
N HIS A 24 -12.73 3.59 -26.69
CA HIS A 24 -11.76 2.91 -27.55
C HIS A 24 -10.88 3.91 -28.30
N ARG A 25 -9.68 3.47 -28.70
CA ARG A 25 -8.81 4.16 -29.66
C ARG A 25 -9.25 3.77 -31.06
N ASP A 26 -8.92 4.59 -32.06
CA ASP A 26 -9.23 4.29 -33.47
C ASP A 26 -8.59 2.98 -33.98
N THR A 27 -7.53 2.51 -33.28
CA THR A 27 -6.81 1.28 -33.58
C THR A 27 -7.37 0.05 -32.87
N ASP A 28 -8.31 0.22 -31.94
CA ASP A 28 -8.88 -0.86 -31.15
C ASP A 28 -10.10 -1.47 -31.85
N ASP A 29 -10.23 -2.79 -31.78
CA ASP A 29 -11.46 -3.47 -32.13
C ASP A 29 -12.44 -3.42 -30.94
N GLY A 30 -13.45 -2.58 -31.03
CA GLY A 30 -14.43 -2.37 -29.96
C GLY A 30 -15.38 -3.55 -29.73
N ARG A 31 -15.44 -4.53 -30.63
CA ARG A 31 -16.41 -5.65 -30.55
C ARG A 31 -16.11 -6.61 -29.42
N ASN A 32 -14.84 -6.87 -29.15
CA ASN A 32 -14.41 -7.75 -28.05
C ASN A 32 -12.93 -7.51 -27.71
N VAL A 33 -12.57 -7.56 -26.44
CA VAL A 33 -11.20 -7.34 -25.97
C VAL A 33 -10.19 -8.34 -26.57
N LEU A 34 -10.61 -9.60 -26.78
CA LEU A 34 -9.75 -10.67 -27.31
C LEU A 34 -9.41 -10.51 -28.80
N LEU A 35 -10.11 -9.63 -29.52
CA LEU A 35 -9.78 -9.32 -30.92
C LEU A 35 -8.61 -8.34 -31.05
N ASN A 36 -8.09 -7.86 -29.94
CA ASN A 36 -7.03 -6.86 -29.90
C ASN A 36 -5.66 -7.50 -29.64
N GLN A 37 -4.62 -6.90 -30.20
CA GLN A 37 -3.25 -7.30 -29.92
C GLN A 37 -2.85 -6.96 -28.47
N MET A 38 -2.00 -7.81 -27.88
CA MET A 38 -1.37 -7.51 -26.61
C MET A 38 -0.54 -6.22 -26.70
N PRO A 39 -0.59 -5.36 -25.69
CA PRO A 39 0.25 -4.18 -25.66
C PRO A 39 1.75 -4.58 -25.63
N GLU A 40 2.55 -3.82 -26.36
CA GLU A 40 4.01 -3.94 -26.29
C GLU A 40 4.53 -3.35 -24.97
N SER A 41 5.79 -3.66 -24.63
CA SER A 41 6.45 -3.06 -23.47
C SER A 41 6.64 -1.56 -23.67
N PHE A 42 6.45 -0.80 -22.59
CA PHE A 42 6.61 0.66 -22.62
C PHE A 42 7.99 1.01 -22.04
N GLU A 43 9.04 0.81 -22.80
CA GLU A 43 10.43 1.09 -22.38
C GLU A 43 10.62 2.56 -21.93
N ALA A 44 9.86 3.48 -22.51
CA ALA A 44 9.87 4.90 -22.10
C ALA A 44 9.45 5.13 -20.63
N TYR A 45 8.77 4.17 -20.01
CA TYR A 45 8.37 4.21 -18.61
C TYR A 45 9.24 3.33 -17.70
N ALA A 46 10.30 2.73 -18.24
CA ALA A 46 11.25 1.96 -17.44
C ALA A 46 11.92 2.87 -16.40
N LEU A 47 11.92 2.45 -15.14
CA LEU A 47 12.58 3.21 -14.09
C LEU A 47 14.10 3.03 -14.17
N PRO A 48 14.89 4.08 -13.84
CA PRO A 48 16.34 3.94 -13.70
C PRO A 48 16.72 2.83 -12.73
N ALA A 49 17.84 2.14 -12.99
CA ALA A 49 18.32 1.04 -12.15
C ALA A 49 18.50 1.44 -10.68
N GLU A 50 18.95 2.67 -10.41
CA GLU A 50 19.07 3.22 -9.05
C GLU A 50 17.71 3.31 -8.35
N THR A 51 16.68 3.77 -9.06
CA THR A 51 15.31 3.85 -8.52
C THR A 51 14.77 2.45 -8.23
N MET A 52 15.02 1.48 -9.12
CA MET A 52 14.63 0.09 -8.90
C MET A 52 15.31 -0.51 -7.67
N ALA A 53 16.64 -0.33 -7.53
CA ALA A 53 17.38 -0.81 -6.35
C ALA A 53 16.88 -0.17 -5.04
N ARG A 54 16.51 1.11 -5.07
CA ARG A 54 15.90 1.80 -3.96
C ARG A 54 14.56 1.15 -3.56
N TRP A 55 13.69 0.87 -4.53
CA TRP A 55 12.41 0.19 -4.28
C TRP A 55 12.61 -1.25 -3.80
N ASP A 56 13.60 -1.98 -4.28
CA ASP A 56 13.94 -3.31 -3.76
C ASP A 56 14.28 -3.25 -2.27
N THR A 57 15.01 -2.22 -1.83
CA THR A 57 15.31 -1.98 -0.40
C THR A 57 14.04 -1.71 0.39
N VAL A 58 13.15 -0.84 -0.09
CA VAL A 58 11.86 -0.56 0.55
C VAL A 58 10.99 -1.81 0.64
N MET A 59 10.95 -2.64 -0.40
CA MET A 59 10.16 -3.87 -0.40
C MET A 59 10.73 -4.94 0.54
N LYS A 60 12.05 -5.01 0.73
CA LYS A 60 12.68 -5.87 1.75
C LYS A 60 12.34 -5.40 3.17
N LEU A 61 12.36 -4.08 3.43
CA LEU A 61 11.91 -3.52 4.69
C LEU A 61 10.43 -3.88 4.95
N ARG A 62 9.57 -3.75 3.95
CA ARG A 62 8.17 -4.18 4.07
C ARG A 62 8.02 -5.65 4.43
N GLN A 63 8.88 -6.53 3.89
CA GLN A 63 8.87 -7.97 4.26
C GLN A 63 9.20 -8.17 5.74
N ASP A 64 10.19 -7.43 6.27
CA ASP A 64 10.54 -7.49 7.68
C ASP A 64 9.39 -7.01 8.58
N VAL A 65 8.76 -5.90 8.22
CA VAL A 65 7.56 -5.38 8.91
C VAL A 65 6.42 -6.41 8.88
N ASN A 66 6.14 -7.02 7.73
CA ASN A 66 5.09 -8.03 7.60
C ASN A 66 5.35 -9.24 8.53
N GLY A 67 6.60 -9.66 8.70
CA GLY A 67 6.95 -10.73 9.62
C GLY A 67 6.54 -10.45 11.07
N VAL A 68 6.72 -9.20 11.52
CA VAL A 68 6.34 -8.78 12.89
C VAL A 68 4.82 -8.57 12.99
N LEU A 69 4.17 -8.03 11.96
CA LEU A 69 2.71 -7.93 11.88
C LEU A 69 2.02 -9.30 12.01
N GLU A 70 2.56 -10.33 11.35
CA GLU A 70 2.01 -11.70 11.47
C GLU A 70 2.17 -12.26 12.89
N LYS A 71 3.28 -12.00 13.59
CA LYS A 71 3.44 -12.37 15.00
C LYS A 71 2.43 -11.66 15.88
N ALA A 72 2.30 -10.33 15.74
CA ALA A 72 1.35 -9.52 16.50
C ALA A 72 -0.11 -10.00 16.28
N ARG A 73 -0.43 -10.46 15.06
CA ARG A 73 -1.73 -11.04 14.73
C ARG A 73 -1.92 -12.43 15.38
N ALA A 74 -0.90 -13.28 15.34
CA ALA A 74 -0.95 -14.61 15.97
C ALA A 74 -1.16 -14.50 17.49
N ASP A 75 -0.52 -13.50 18.12
CA ASP A 75 -0.65 -13.20 19.55
C ASP A 75 -1.90 -12.38 19.90
N LYS A 76 -2.78 -12.14 18.89
CA LYS A 76 -4.05 -11.39 19.01
C LYS A 76 -3.89 -9.97 19.55
N ARG A 77 -2.75 -9.34 19.34
CA ARG A 77 -2.49 -7.94 19.68
C ARG A 77 -3.14 -6.99 18.68
N ILE A 78 -3.27 -7.43 17.43
CA ILE A 78 -3.99 -6.75 16.35
C ILE A 78 -4.89 -7.75 15.62
N GLY A 79 -6.01 -7.30 15.07
CA GLY A 79 -6.85 -8.13 14.20
C GLY A 79 -6.49 -7.97 12.72
N LYS A 80 -6.33 -6.74 12.27
CA LYS A 80 -5.99 -6.38 10.88
C LYS A 80 -4.78 -5.47 10.84
N ALA A 81 -4.02 -5.48 9.74
CA ALA A 81 -2.86 -4.62 9.57
C ALA A 81 -3.19 -3.13 9.71
N LEU A 82 -4.37 -2.68 9.26
CA LEU A 82 -4.84 -1.30 9.43
C LEU A 82 -5.17 -0.92 10.90
N GLU A 83 -5.13 -1.86 11.82
CA GLU A 83 -5.25 -1.60 13.27
C GLU A 83 -3.88 -1.43 13.93
N ALA A 84 -2.79 -1.52 13.14
CA ALA A 84 -1.44 -1.42 13.64
C ALA A 84 -0.84 -0.02 13.52
N HIS A 85 -0.05 0.33 14.54
CA HIS A 85 1.01 1.32 14.52
C HIS A 85 2.35 0.60 14.46
N VAL A 86 3.19 0.97 13.49
CA VAL A 86 4.52 0.39 13.30
C VAL A 86 5.59 1.39 13.70
N THR A 87 6.58 0.97 14.47
CA THR A 87 7.77 1.73 14.77
C THR A 87 8.99 1.05 14.17
N LEU A 88 9.87 1.85 13.58
CA LEU A 88 11.10 1.41 12.93
C LEU A 88 12.29 2.09 13.60
N GLN A 89 13.25 1.30 14.09
CA GLN A 89 14.47 1.81 14.69
C GLN A 89 15.68 1.14 14.05
N THR A 90 16.58 1.95 13.50
CA THR A 90 17.84 1.47 12.92
C THR A 90 18.94 2.52 13.06
N THR A 91 20.18 2.06 13.05
CA THR A 91 21.38 2.90 12.96
C THR A 91 21.86 3.08 11.52
N SER A 92 21.27 2.32 10.55
CA SER A 92 21.62 2.39 9.14
C SER A 92 21.06 3.65 8.48
N GLN A 93 21.94 4.63 8.23
CA GLN A 93 21.59 5.84 7.46
C GLN A 93 21.22 5.51 6.00
N GLU A 94 21.80 4.45 5.44
CA GLU A 94 21.53 4.01 4.09
C GLU A 94 20.08 3.52 3.95
N LEU A 95 19.61 2.72 4.91
CA LEU A 95 18.24 2.26 4.95
C LEU A 95 17.24 3.42 5.13
N GLN A 96 17.54 4.35 6.04
CA GLN A 96 16.69 5.54 6.24
C GLN A 96 16.62 6.38 4.96
N LYS A 97 17.76 6.62 4.29
CA LYS A 97 17.83 7.37 3.04
C LYS A 97 17.06 6.68 1.91
N ALA A 98 17.11 5.36 1.81
CA ALA A 98 16.32 4.62 0.82
C ALA A 98 14.81 4.82 1.01
N CYS A 99 14.36 5.03 2.23
CA CYS A 99 12.96 5.24 2.58
C CYS A 99 12.54 6.73 2.61
N GLU A 100 13.47 7.67 2.37
CA GLU A 100 13.16 9.09 2.40
C GLU A 100 12.07 9.47 1.38
N GLY A 101 11.05 10.21 1.82
CA GLY A 101 9.91 10.59 0.96
C GLY A 101 8.96 9.44 0.59
N VAL A 102 9.14 8.24 1.13
CA VAL A 102 8.22 7.10 0.97
C VAL A 102 7.21 7.09 2.12
N ASN A 103 5.93 7.03 1.81
CA ASN A 103 4.90 6.79 2.83
C ASN A 103 4.91 5.31 3.24
N LEU A 104 5.69 4.99 4.27
CA LEU A 104 5.85 3.61 4.75
C LEU A 104 4.55 3.03 5.32
N ALA A 105 3.65 3.85 5.86
CA ALA A 105 2.35 3.38 6.32
C ALA A 105 1.52 2.82 5.15
N GLU A 106 1.53 3.50 4.00
CA GLU A 106 0.87 3.00 2.78
C GLU A 106 1.55 1.76 2.22
N VAL A 107 2.89 1.74 2.16
CA VAL A 107 3.64 0.58 1.66
C VAL A 107 3.39 -0.66 2.51
N CYS A 108 3.36 -0.52 3.84
CA CYS A 108 3.12 -1.63 4.77
C CYS A 108 1.61 -1.92 5.01
N ILE A 109 0.71 -1.05 4.50
CA ILE A 109 -0.75 -1.15 4.67
C ILE A 109 -1.13 -1.14 6.15
N VAL A 110 -0.58 -0.18 6.91
CA VAL A 110 -0.86 0.06 8.32
C VAL A 110 -1.41 1.46 8.54
N SER A 111 -2.00 1.75 9.70
CA SER A 111 -2.53 3.09 9.97
C SER A 111 -1.44 4.14 10.12
N THR A 112 -0.35 3.79 10.83
CA THR A 112 0.80 4.68 11.03
C THR A 112 2.10 3.90 11.01
N CYS A 113 3.18 4.55 10.56
CA CYS A 113 4.52 3.97 10.56
C CYS A 113 5.55 5.10 10.78
N ASP A 114 6.31 5.02 11.87
CA ASP A 114 7.23 6.07 12.29
C ASP A 114 8.63 5.54 12.55
N TRP A 115 9.64 6.39 12.27
CA TRP A 115 11.02 6.14 12.66
C TRP A 115 11.21 6.52 14.13
N SER A 116 10.99 5.55 15.02
CA SER A 116 11.12 5.73 16.48
C SER A 116 11.44 4.41 17.18
N ALA A 117 11.80 4.50 18.45
CA ALA A 117 11.94 3.30 19.29
C ALA A 117 10.57 2.62 19.47
N PRO A 118 10.55 1.27 19.61
CA PRO A 118 9.32 0.54 19.90
C PRO A 118 8.64 1.04 21.19
N GLU A 119 7.31 1.13 21.15
CA GLU A 119 6.49 1.48 22.32
C GLU A 119 6.53 0.35 23.36
N GLU A 120 6.30 0.72 24.63
CA GLU A 120 6.18 -0.26 25.71
C GLU A 120 5.00 -1.21 25.42
N GLY A 121 5.25 -2.51 25.55
CA GLY A 121 4.25 -3.56 25.29
C GLY A 121 4.04 -3.89 23.80
N ALA A 122 4.75 -3.25 22.86
CA ALA A 122 4.71 -3.62 21.45
C ALA A 122 5.23 -5.05 21.21
N GLU A 123 4.78 -5.69 20.14
CA GLU A 123 5.48 -6.85 19.60
C GLU A 123 6.73 -6.38 18.88
N VAL A 124 7.90 -6.90 19.27
CA VAL A 124 9.19 -6.42 18.77
C VAL A 124 9.99 -7.57 18.18
N ALA A 125 10.57 -7.36 17.00
CA ALA A 125 11.54 -8.27 16.42
C ALA A 125 12.58 -7.53 15.57
N GLN A 126 13.71 -8.20 15.35
CA GLN A 126 14.73 -7.77 14.40
C GLN A 126 14.30 -8.15 12.98
N GLY A 127 14.67 -7.31 12.01
CA GLY A 127 14.49 -7.63 10.60
C GLY A 127 15.28 -8.87 10.16
N VAL A 128 14.74 -9.60 9.21
CA VAL A 128 15.42 -10.75 8.59
C VAL A 128 16.32 -10.28 7.46
N ASN A 129 15.81 -9.34 6.64
CA ASN A 129 16.60 -8.73 5.56
C ASN A 129 17.57 -7.66 6.11
N PHE A 130 17.19 -6.97 7.18
CA PHE A 130 17.98 -5.94 7.84
C PHE A 130 18.11 -6.25 9.33
N PRO A 131 19.12 -7.04 9.74
CA PRO A 131 19.30 -7.43 11.16
C PRO A 131 19.50 -6.25 12.12
N GLU A 132 19.96 -5.09 11.59
CA GLU A 132 20.10 -3.85 12.35
C GLU A 132 18.79 -3.06 12.50
N LEU A 133 17.72 -3.49 11.82
CA LEU A 133 16.40 -2.89 11.92
C LEU A 133 15.62 -3.57 13.06
N THR A 134 15.18 -2.79 14.01
CA THR A 134 14.20 -3.21 15.02
C THR A 134 12.83 -2.73 14.59
N VAL A 135 11.87 -3.66 14.46
CA VAL A 135 10.47 -3.37 14.13
C VAL A 135 9.62 -3.58 15.37
N GLY A 136 8.84 -2.58 15.75
CA GLY A 136 7.83 -2.65 16.79
C GLY A 136 6.42 -2.57 16.18
N VAL A 137 5.49 -3.37 16.70
CA VAL A 137 4.08 -3.34 16.30
C VAL A 137 3.21 -3.20 17.55
N SER A 138 2.40 -2.15 17.59
CA SER A 138 1.40 -1.89 18.61
C SER A 138 0.04 -1.59 17.98
N GLU A 139 -1.00 -1.48 18.80
CA GLU A 139 -2.32 -1.04 18.33
C GLU A 139 -2.30 0.43 17.94
N ALA A 140 -2.85 0.77 16.77
CA ALA A 140 -2.93 2.14 16.29
C ALA A 140 -3.90 2.96 17.15
N LYS A 141 -3.47 4.18 17.51
CA LYS A 141 -4.26 5.11 18.33
C LYS A 141 -5.24 5.90 17.46
N GLY A 142 -6.29 6.42 18.10
CA GLY A 142 -7.29 7.28 17.47
C GLY A 142 -8.54 6.56 17.00
N THR A 143 -9.37 7.26 16.25
CA THR A 143 -10.68 6.78 15.79
C THR A 143 -10.53 6.05 14.46
N LYS A 144 -11.14 4.88 14.35
CA LYS A 144 -11.22 4.13 13.10
C LYS A 144 -12.13 4.83 12.10
N CYS A 145 -11.57 5.26 10.98
CA CYS A 145 -12.33 5.89 9.91
C CYS A 145 -13.29 4.89 9.26
N PRO A 146 -14.61 5.16 9.21
CA PRO A 146 -15.60 4.24 8.66
C PRO A 146 -15.45 4.01 7.14
N ARG A 147 -14.78 4.93 6.45
CA ARG A 147 -14.58 4.86 5.00
C ARG A 147 -13.33 4.08 4.57
N CYS A 148 -12.17 4.38 5.16
CA CYS A 148 -10.89 3.75 4.76
C CYS A 148 -10.35 2.75 5.79
N TRP A 149 -10.96 2.70 6.99
CA TRP A 149 -10.63 1.80 8.09
C TRP A 149 -9.27 2.02 8.77
N MET A 150 -8.55 3.05 8.37
CA MET A 150 -7.34 3.49 9.08
C MET A 150 -7.74 4.19 10.38
N HIS A 151 -6.91 4.07 11.40
CA HIS A 151 -7.04 4.84 12.63
C HIS A 151 -6.41 6.22 12.47
N SER A 152 -7.05 7.26 13.00
CA SER A 152 -6.58 8.64 12.94
C SER A 152 -6.85 9.38 14.24
N LEU A 153 -5.84 10.12 14.72
CA LEU A 153 -6.00 11.02 15.86
C LEU A 153 -6.81 12.28 15.50
N ASP A 154 -6.79 12.65 14.22
CA ASP A 154 -7.41 13.86 13.68
C ASP A 154 -8.75 13.57 12.99
N ALA A 155 -9.46 12.53 13.44
CA ALA A 155 -10.77 12.23 12.90
C ALA A 155 -11.78 13.34 13.25
N ASN A 156 -12.61 13.73 12.26
CA ASN A 156 -13.65 14.73 12.45
C ASN A 156 -14.84 14.19 13.29
N ALA A 157 -15.88 15.00 13.49
CA ALA A 157 -17.06 14.62 14.27
C ALA A 157 -17.82 13.41 13.70
N GLU A 158 -17.69 13.12 12.41
CA GLU A 158 -18.26 11.97 11.71
C GLU A 158 -17.35 10.74 11.77
N GLY A 159 -16.18 10.84 12.41
CA GLY A 159 -15.17 9.79 12.50
C GLY A 159 -14.30 9.65 11.24
N LEU A 160 -14.43 10.53 10.25
CA LEU A 160 -13.63 10.48 9.03
C LEU A 160 -12.22 11.03 9.28
N CYS A 161 -11.20 10.31 8.81
CA CYS A 161 -9.85 10.84 8.78
C CYS A 161 -9.73 12.05 7.82
N PRO A 162 -8.72 12.94 7.96
CA PRO A 162 -8.61 14.16 7.16
C PRO A 162 -8.69 13.91 5.64
N ARG A 163 -8.00 12.89 5.14
CA ARG A 163 -8.06 12.50 3.72
C ARG A 163 -9.47 12.14 3.26
N CYS A 164 -10.19 11.34 4.05
CA CYS A 164 -11.55 10.93 3.69
C CYS A 164 -12.53 12.10 3.81
N ALA A 165 -12.40 12.95 4.80
CA ALA A 165 -13.19 14.17 4.95
C ALA A 165 -13.02 15.11 3.74
N GLU A 166 -11.77 15.32 3.28
CA GLU A 166 -11.49 16.13 2.08
C GLU A 166 -12.13 15.55 0.81
N VAL A 167 -12.03 14.22 0.62
CA VAL A 167 -12.63 13.55 -0.55
C VAL A 167 -14.16 13.67 -0.51
N MET A 168 -14.78 13.44 0.65
CA MET A 168 -16.24 13.55 0.80
C MET A 168 -16.73 14.98 0.57
N ALA A 169 -15.96 15.99 0.99
CA ALA A 169 -16.30 17.39 0.73
C ALA A 169 -16.23 17.75 -0.78
N LYS A 170 -15.32 17.11 -1.54
CA LYS A 170 -15.20 17.32 -3.00
C LYS A 170 -16.26 16.56 -3.81
N PHE A 171 -16.74 15.44 -3.29
CA PHE A 171 -17.65 14.53 -3.99
C PHE A 171 -18.84 14.14 -3.08
N PRO A 172 -19.73 15.11 -2.74
CA PRO A 172 -20.84 14.87 -1.81
C PRO A 172 -21.82 13.80 -2.29
N ASP A 173 -21.94 13.59 -3.61
CA ASP A 173 -22.83 12.60 -4.20
C ASP A 173 -22.33 11.14 -4.08
N LEU A 174 -21.09 10.94 -3.55
CA LEU A 174 -20.51 9.63 -3.28
C LEU A 174 -20.62 9.20 -1.80
N ALA A 175 -21.41 9.90 -1.03
CA ALA A 175 -21.63 9.66 0.41
C ALA A 175 -22.61 8.52 0.67
#